data_75d94af5e157e975868d14bcc439aa9e
#
_entry.id   75d94af5e157e975868d14bcc439aa9e
#
_cell.length_a   1.000
_cell.length_b   1.000
_cell.length_c   1.000
_cell.angle_alpha   90.00
_cell.angle_beta   90.00
_cell.angle_gamma   90.00
#
_symmetry.space_group_name_H-M   'P 1'
#
loop_
_entity.id
_entity.type
_entity.pdbx_description
1 polymer ?
#
loop_
_entity_poly.entity_id
_entity_poly.type
_entity_poly.pdbx_seq_one_letter_code
_entity_poly.pdbx_strand_id
1 'polypeptide(L)'
;HLHPTYITAAMHRGIELNSLVDSFPELSRYTSVGPNVDSFLPLTEELARGCCSKLGLQSNGAVKHDIVGMKGHGCVAVDTTPWRTFEHIERLEHICKIVLVSGMI
;
A
#
# COMPACT_ATOMS: atom_id res chain seq x y z
N HIS A 1 0.13 -7.80 6.82
CA HIS A 1 -1.15 -7.10 6.83
C HIS A 1 -1.29 -6.30 8.12
N LEU A 2 -1.44 -4.98 7.99
CA LEU A 2 -1.62 -4.07 9.12
C LEU A 2 -2.73 -3.05 8.81
N HIS A 3 -3.14 -2.32 9.83
CA HIS A 3 -4.15 -1.26 9.73
C HIS A 3 -3.55 0.11 10.10
N PRO A 4 -2.59 0.64 9.32
CA PRO A 4 -1.94 1.90 9.65
C PRO A 4 -2.89 3.09 9.48
N THR A 5 -2.81 4.04 10.40
CA THR A 5 -3.74 5.17 10.45
C THR A 5 -3.66 6.06 9.21
N TYR A 6 -2.47 6.50 8.84
CA TYR A 6 -2.32 7.50 7.77
C TYR A 6 -2.45 6.90 6.37
N ILE A 7 -2.03 5.66 6.17
CA ILE A 7 -2.30 4.94 4.92
C ILE A 7 -3.81 4.84 4.71
N THR A 8 -4.53 4.41 5.74
CA THR A 8 -5.98 4.26 5.67
C THR A 8 -6.67 5.61 5.47
N ALA A 9 -6.24 6.64 6.21
CA ALA A 9 -6.79 7.99 6.08
C ALA A 9 -6.55 8.58 4.70
N ALA A 10 -5.38 8.38 4.11
CA ALA A 10 -5.07 8.85 2.77
C ALA A 10 -6.03 8.27 1.73
N MET A 11 -6.27 6.96 1.80
CA MET A 11 -7.23 6.31 0.90
C MET A 11 -8.65 6.80 1.12
N HIS A 12 -9.03 7.06 2.38
CA HIS A 12 -10.35 7.60 2.71
C HIS A 12 -10.55 9.01 2.12
N ARG A 13 -9.47 9.76 1.95
CA ARG A 13 -9.47 11.05 1.25
C ARG A 13 -9.48 10.91 -0.27
N GLY A 14 -9.49 9.71 -0.80
CA GLY A 14 -9.49 9.44 -2.24
C GLY A 14 -8.12 9.45 -2.89
N ILE A 15 -7.03 9.35 -2.10
CA ILE A 15 -5.68 9.33 -2.64
C ILE A 15 -5.35 7.93 -3.16
N GLU A 16 -4.91 7.85 -4.42
CA GLU A 16 -4.25 6.66 -4.94
C GLU A 16 -2.82 6.65 -4.40
N LEU A 17 -2.49 5.65 -3.57
CA LEU A 17 -1.21 5.64 -2.86
C LEU A 17 0.00 5.60 -3.80
N ASN A 18 -0.12 4.91 -4.94
CA ASN A 18 0.97 4.85 -5.90
C ASN A 18 1.27 6.20 -6.57
N SER A 19 0.35 7.17 -6.51
CA SER A 19 0.61 8.51 -7.05
C SER A 19 1.63 9.30 -6.21
N LEU A 20 1.85 8.90 -4.97
CA LEU A 20 2.76 9.60 -4.06
C LEU A 20 4.24 9.37 -4.40
N VAL A 21 4.57 8.33 -5.15
CA VAL A 21 5.96 7.96 -5.45
C VAL A 21 6.70 9.06 -6.21
N ASP A 22 5.99 9.81 -7.06
CA ASP A 22 6.60 10.85 -7.87
C ASP A 22 7.04 12.06 -7.05
N SER A 23 6.38 12.31 -5.91
CA SER A 23 6.67 13.45 -5.04
C SER A 23 7.68 13.12 -3.93
N PHE A 24 7.97 11.85 -3.72
CA PHE A 24 8.82 11.39 -2.62
C PHE A 24 9.86 10.38 -3.12
N PRO A 25 11.06 10.85 -3.50
CA PRO A 25 12.12 9.96 -4.04
C PRO A 25 12.50 8.80 -3.13
N GLU A 26 12.45 9.00 -1.80
CA GLU A 26 12.75 7.93 -0.84
C GLU A 26 11.75 6.78 -0.95
N LEU A 27 10.48 7.10 -1.24
CA LEU A 27 9.46 6.07 -1.43
C LEU A 27 9.77 5.26 -2.69
N SER A 28 9.91 5.92 -3.83
CA SER A 28 10.13 5.24 -5.12
C SER A 28 11.43 4.44 -5.16
N ARG A 29 12.44 4.88 -4.40
CA ARG A 29 13.74 4.21 -4.38
C ARG A 29 13.71 2.84 -3.69
N TYR A 30 12.90 2.70 -2.65
CA TYR A 30 12.94 1.52 -1.78
C TYR A 30 11.66 0.70 -1.76
N THR A 31 10.55 1.27 -2.24
CA THR A 31 9.24 0.62 -2.15
C THR A 31 8.46 0.82 -3.44
N SER A 32 8.02 -0.28 -4.02
CA SER A 32 7.10 -0.24 -5.16
C SER A 32 5.67 -0.32 -4.62
N VAL A 33 4.91 0.75 -4.84
CA VAL A 33 3.53 0.86 -4.38
C VAL A 33 2.59 0.53 -5.53
N GLY A 34 1.74 -0.47 -5.34
CA GLY A 34 0.73 -0.83 -6.33
C GLY A 34 -0.54 0.01 -6.21
N PRO A 35 -1.47 -0.18 -7.15
CA PRO A 35 -2.78 0.49 -7.10
C PRO A 35 -3.55 0.10 -5.84
N ASN A 36 -4.42 0.98 -5.36
CA ASN A 36 -5.29 0.66 -4.22
C ASN A 36 -6.23 -0.49 -4.59
N VAL A 37 -6.44 -1.38 -3.61
CA VAL A 37 -7.44 -2.44 -3.71
C VAL A 37 -8.80 -1.85 -3.35
N ASP A 38 -9.83 -2.19 -4.12
CA ASP A 38 -11.19 -1.72 -3.87
C ASP A 38 -11.71 -2.22 -2.52
N SER A 39 -12.78 -1.56 -2.04
CA SER A 39 -13.38 -1.87 -0.75
C SER A 39 -14.21 -3.15 -0.84
N PHE A 40 -13.58 -4.28 -0.53
CA PHE A 40 -14.24 -5.57 -0.42
C PHE A 40 -14.46 -5.91 1.05
N LEU A 41 -15.40 -6.80 1.33
CA LEU A 41 -15.62 -7.28 2.69
C LEU A 41 -14.40 -8.05 3.21
N PRO A 42 -14.02 -7.86 4.49
CA PRO A 42 -12.94 -8.63 5.10
C PRO A 42 -13.21 -10.14 5.04
N LEU A 43 -12.14 -10.93 5.00
CA LEU A 43 -12.19 -12.39 5.01
C LEU A 43 -12.91 -13.00 3.79
N THR A 44 -12.87 -12.32 2.65
CA THR A 44 -13.48 -12.82 1.42
C THR A 44 -12.42 -13.14 0.37
N GLU A 45 -12.78 -14.02 -0.57
CA GLU A 45 -11.94 -14.32 -1.73
C GLU A 45 -11.75 -13.10 -2.62
N GLU A 46 -12.77 -12.24 -2.73
CA GLU A 46 -12.71 -11.02 -3.52
C GLU A 46 -11.59 -10.11 -3.03
N LEU A 47 -11.46 -9.95 -1.71
CA LEU A 47 -10.38 -9.15 -1.12
C LEU A 47 -9.03 -9.79 -1.40
N ALA A 48 -8.90 -11.11 -1.22
CA ALA A 48 -7.65 -11.81 -1.48
C ALA A 48 -7.22 -11.69 -2.94
N ARG A 49 -8.14 -11.89 -3.87
CA ARG A 49 -7.88 -11.75 -5.30
C ARG A 49 -7.53 -10.32 -5.67
N GLY A 50 -8.22 -9.34 -5.09
CA GLY A 50 -7.93 -7.93 -5.27
C GLY A 50 -6.50 -7.59 -4.85
N CYS A 51 -6.08 -8.06 -3.69
CA CYS A 51 -4.70 -7.86 -3.21
C CYS A 51 -3.68 -8.51 -4.16
N CYS A 52 -3.89 -9.76 -4.54
CA CYS A 52 -2.98 -10.44 -5.47
C CYS A 52 -2.90 -9.74 -6.82
N SER A 53 -4.03 -9.31 -7.36
CA SER A 53 -4.09 -8.58 -8.63
C SER A 53 -3.33 -7.26 -8.56
N LYS A 54 -3.55 -6.45 -7.53
CA LYS A 54 -2.91 -5.13 -7.38
C LYS A 54 -1.45 -5.23 -6.99
N LEU A 55 -1.04 -6.27 -6.29
CA LEU A 55 0.38 -6.57 -6.05
C LEU A 55 1.08 -7.05 -7.34
N GLY A 56 0.32 -7.46 -8.34
CA GLY A 56 0.88 -7.98 -9.57
C GLY A 56 1.45 -9.38 -9.41
N LEU A 57 0.77 -10.24 -8.65
CA LEU A 57 1.20 -11.63 -8.46
C LEU A 57 1.18 -12.39 -9.79
N GLN A 58 2.30 -13.01 -10.11
CA GLN A 58 2.49 -13.76 -11.33
C GLN A 58 2.44 -15.27 -11.08
N SER A 59 2.29 -16.07 -12.14
CA SER A 59 2.19 -17.52 -12.05
C SER A 59 3.42 -18.18 -11.41
N ASN A 60 4.59 -17.55 -11.53
CA ASN A 60 5.84 -18.02 -10.93
C ASN A 60 6.02 -17.60 -9.45
N GLY A 61 5.02 -16.92 -8.86
CA GLY A 61 5.08 -16.44 -7.50
C GLY A 61 5.73 -15.08 -7.31
N ALA A 62 6.30 -14.48 -8.36
CA ALA A 62 6.86 -13.13 -8.28
C ALA A 62 5.75 -12.09 -8.16
N VAL A 63 6.03 -10.96 -7.51
CA VAL A 63 5.12 -9.83 -7.43
C VAL A 63 5.75 -8.60 -8.06
N LYS A 64 4.91 -7.73 -8.62
CA LYS A 64 5.37 -6.49 -9.24
C LYS A 64 5.56 -5.37 -8.21
N HIS A 65 4.76 -5.37 -7.15
CA HIS A 65 4.77 -4.33 -6.13
C HIS A 65 5.02 -4.91 -4.74
N ASP A 66 5.54 -4.07 -3.85
CA ASP A 66 5.87 -4.46 -2.48
C ASP A 66 4.70 -4.24 -1.52
N ILE A 67 3.83 -3.30 -1.83
CA ILE A 67 2.73 -2.91 -0.94
C ILE A 67 1.54 -2.39 -1.73
N VAL A 68 0.34 -2.72 -1.25
CA VAL A 68 -0.92 -2.15 -1.73
C VAL A 68 -1.78 -1.73 -0.55
N GLY A 69 -2.51 -0.63 -0.70
CA GLY A 69 -3.55 -0.24 0.25
C GLY A 69 -4.85 -0.97 -0.05
N MET A 70 -5.60 -1.28 0.99
CA MET A 70 -6.95 -1.82 0.90
C MET A 70 -7.92 -0.74 1.40
N LYS A 71 -8.72 -0.17 0.51
CA LYS A 71 -9.63 0.94 0.85
C LYS A 71 -10.52 0.58 2.04
N GLY A 72 -10.54 1.46 3.04
CA GLY A 72 -11.34 1.27 4.24
C GLY A 72 -10.87 0.17 5.18
N HIS A 73 -9.68 -0.39 4.99
CA HIS A 73 -9.21 -1.54 5.77
C HIS A 73 -7.79 -1.32 6.33
N GLY A 74 -6.82 -1.19 5.45
CA GLY A 74 -5.41 -1.09 5.84
C GLY A 74 -4.49 -1.32 4.65
N CYS A 75 -3.47 -2.17 4.83
CA CYS A 75 -2.54 -2.48 3.75
C CYS A 75 -2.01 -3.91 3.84
N VAL A 76 -1.48 -4.37 2.71
CA VAL A 76 -0.74 -5.63 2.60
C VAL A 76 0.61 -5.32 1.97
N ALA A 77 1.67 -5.82 2.60
CA ALA A 77 3.03 -5.74 2.07
C ALA A 77 3.66 -7.12 2.00
N VAL A 78 4.57 -7.29 1.06
CA VAL A 78 5.28 -8.55 0.85
C VAL A 78 6.76 -8.29 0.61
N ASP A 79 7.61 -9.13 1.16
CA ASP A 79 9.04 -9.15 0.90
C ASP A 79 9.62 -10.47 1.42
N THR A 80 10.94 -10.62 1.30
CA THR A 80 11.64 -11.86 1.69
C THR A 80 11.82 -12.03 3.19
N THR A 81 11.73 -10.96 3.98
CA THR A 81 11.83 -11.02 5.43
C THR A 81 10.74 -10.18 6.09
N PRO A 82 10.33 -10.51 7.34
CA PRO A 82 9.36 -9.69 8.06
C PRO A 82 9.82 -8.24 8.25
N TRP A 83 11.11 -8.00 8.46
CA TRP A 83 11.66 -6.67 8.65
C TRP A 83 11.54 -5.82 7.40
N ARG A 84 11.90 -6.35 6.24
CA ARG A 84 11.74 -5.64 4.96
C ARG A 84 10.28 -5.35 4.67
N THR A 85 9.43 -6.30 4.95
CA THR A 85 7.98 -6.14 4.77
C THR A 85 7.46 -4.99 5.62
N PHE A 86 7.86 -4.95 6.90
CA PHE A 86 7.47 -3.90 7.82
C PHE A 86 8.03 -2.53 7.40
N GLU A 87 9.25 -2.48 6.89
CA GLU A 87 9.85 -1.24 6.40
C GLU A 87 9.05 -0.61 5.26
N HIS A 88 8.47 -1.40 4.36
CA HIS A 88 7.60 -0.87 3.32
C HIS A 88 6.38 -0.19 3.92
N ILE A 89 5.80 -0.79 4.94
CA ILE A 89 4.63 -0.21 5.62
C ILE A 89 5.01 1.07 6.35
N GLU A 90 6.09 1.07 7.12
CA GLU A 90 6.56 2.26 7.85
C GLU A 90 6.86 3.42 6.91
N ARG A 91 7.52 3.12 5.79
CA ARG A 91 7.89 4.16 4.81
C ARG A 91 6.66 4.80 4.20
N LEU A 92 5.71 4.00 3.76
CA LEU A 92 4.46 4.52 3.18
C LEU A 92 3.61 5.26 4.22
N GLU A 93 3.54 4.73 5.44
CA GLU A 93 2.81 5.37 6.53
C GLU A 93 3.39 6.76 6.85
N HIS A 94 4.71 6.87 6.89
CA HIS A 94 5.39 8.14 7.12
C HIS A 94 5.09 9.16 6.01
N ILE A 95 5.14 8.74 4.77
CA ILE A 95 4.82 9.61 3.62
C ILE A 95 3.36 10.04 3.65
N CYS A 96 2.43 9.13 3.93
CA CYS A 96 1.02 9.48 4.06
C CYS A 96 0.78 10.49 5.19
N LYS A 97 1.49 10.34 6.30
CA LYS A 97 1.41 11.31 7.39
C LYS A 97 1.86 12.69 6.94
N ILE A 98 3.00 12.78 6.25
CA ILE A 98 3.51 14.05 5.74
C ILE A 98 2.48 14.71 4.82
N VAL A 99 1.93 13.94 3.87
CA VAL A 99 0.95 14.43 2.91
C VAL A 99 -0.28 15.00 3.60
N LEU A 100 -0.84 14.25 4.54
CA LEU A 100 -2.07 14.65 5.23
C LEU A 100 -1.84 15.82 6.19
N VAL A 101 -0.74 15.80 6.94
CA VAL A 101 -0.44 16.84 7.92
C VAL A 101 -0.03 18.14 7.25
N SER A 102 0.69 18.08 6.13
CA SER A 102 1.13 19.27 5.40
C SER A 102 0.03 19.93 4.58
N GLY A 103 -1.10 19.26 4.40
CA GLY A 103 -2.18 19.78 3.57
C GLY A 103 -1.86 19.81 2.08
N MET A 104 -0.97 18.94 1.62
CA MET A 104 -0.61 18.84 0.20
C MET A 104 -1.78 18.38 -0.67
N ILE A 105 -2.77 17.76 -0.04
CA ILE A 105 -3.93 17.23 -0.76
C ILE A 105 -5.23 17.75 -0.15
#